data_8a215c5e3f75886eed4fb1ba5dcfe3ae
#
_entry.id   8a215c5e3f75886eed4fb1ba5dcfe3ae
#
_cell.length_a   1.000
_cell.length_b   1.000
_cell.length_c   1.000
_cell.angle_alpha   90.00
_cell.angle_beta   90.00
_cell.angle_gamma   90.00
#
_symmetry.space_group_name_H-M   'P 1'
#
loop_
_entity.id
_entity.type
_entity.pdbx_description
1 polymer ?
#
loop_
_entity_poly.entity_id
_entity_poly.type
_entity_poly.pdbx_seq_one_letter_code
_entity_poly.pdbx_strand_id
1 'polypeptide(L)'
;MSAHTLSLIQPDDWHLHLRDGDLMSSVLPFSSAIFARAIVMPNLNPPITQINQAVAYKRRIQSALPDMHSFQPLMTLYLRDDMDQVIVQAAKEAGIVAFKLYPQGVTTNSSFGVRNPLALISILETMAEEGIILLVHGEVAQPHVDIFDREAVFIEQFLLPIRE
;
A
#
# COMPACT_ATOMS: atom_id res chain seq x y z
N MET A 1 -19.07 40.20 4.46
CA MET A 1 -17.95 39.39 4.94
C MET A 1 -17.00 39.21 3.76
N SER A 2 -15.72 39.57 3.88
CA SER A 2 -14.72 39.36 2.84
C SER A 2 -14.42 37.87 2.77
N ALA A 3 -14.58 37.24 1.61
CA ALA A 3 -14.16 35.87 1.38
C ALA A 3 -12.63 35.83 1.38
N HIS A 4 -12.03 35.06 2.29
CA HIS A 4 -10.60 34.76 2.25
C HIS A 4 -10.38 33.56 1.33
N THR A 5 -9.58 33.72 0.29
CA THR A 5 -9.21 32.65 -0.65
C THR A 5 -7.84 32.14 -0.28
N LEU A 6 -7.70 30.82 -0.15
CA LEU A 6 -6.43 30.13 0.05
C LEU A 6 -6.13 29.27 -1.19
N SER A 7 -4.95 29.46 -1.78
CA SER A 7 -4.47 28.60 -2.88
C SER A 7 -3.45 27.60 -2.36
N LEU A 8 -3.68 26.32 -2.63
CA LEU A 8 -2.81 25.22 -2.21
C LEU A 8 -2.43 24.39 -3.43
N ILE A 9 -1.25 23.74 -3.36
CA ILE A 9 -0.92 22.64 -4.28
C ILE A 9 -1.91 21.51 -3.98
N GLN A 10 -2.44 20.87 -5.04
CA GLN A 10 -3.33 19.73 -4.86
C GLN A 10 -2.60 18.62 -4.10
N PRO A 11 -3.15 18.16 -2.95
CA PRO A 11 -2.45 17.20 -2.09
C PRO A 11 -2.41 15.80 -2.69
N ASP A 12 -1.53 14.97 -2.15
CA ASP A 12 -1.49 13.52 -2.40
C ASP A 12 -2.00 12.75 -1.17
N ASP A 13 -2.57 11.56 -1.39
CA ASP A 13 -2.92 10.62 -0.33
C ASP A 13 -1.95 9.42 -0.36
N TRP A 14 -1.18 9.23 0.70
CA TRP A 14 -0.17 8.16 0.77
C TRP A 14 -0.69 6.84 1.34
N HIS A 15 -2.01 6.71 1.62
CA HIS A 15 -2.59 5.49 2.18
C HIS A 15 -4.09 5.34 1.88
N LEU A 16 -4.45 5.05 0.63
CA LEU A 16 -5.84 5.00 0.19
C LEU A 16 -6.35 3.55 0.01
N HIS A 17 -7.48 3.24 0.65
CA HIS A 17 -8.22 1.99 0.46
C HIS A 17 -9.45 2.23 -0.43
N LEU A 18 -9.34 1.97 -1.71
CA LEU A 18 -10.47 2.11 -2.65
C LEU A 18 -11.39 0.89 -2.70
N ARG A 19 -10.93 -0.27 -2.23
CA ARG A 19 -11.62 -1.55 -2.46
C ARG A 19 -11.74 -1.86 -3.95
N ASP A 20 -12.81 -2.53 -4.40
CA ASP A 20 -13.03 -2.86 -5.82
C ASP A 20 -14.52 -2.86 -6.16
N GLY A 21 -14.88 -2.98 -7.46
CA GLY A 21 -16.24 -3.05 -7.95
C GLY A 21 -17.09 -1.83 -7.58
N ASP A 22 -18.33 -2.07 -7.18
CA ASP A 22 -19.32 -1.01 -6.87
C ASP A 22 -18.88 -0.11 -5.71
N LEU A 23 -18.20 -0.69 -4.70
CA LEU A 23 -17.69 0.08 -3.58
C LEU A 23 -16.61 1.07 -4.04
N MET A 24 -15.67 0.61 -4.88
CA MET A 24 -14.67 1.49 -5.48
C MET A 24 -15.33 2.62 -6.27
N SER A 25 -16.27 2.30 -7.14
CA SER A 25 -16.97 3.27 -7.96
C SER A 25 -17.72 4.32 -7.12
N SER A 26 -18.23 3.91 -5.96
CA SER A 26 -18.95 4.81 -5.04
C SER A 26 -18.01 5.75 -4.26
N VAL A 27 -16.80 5.31 -3.88
CA VAL A 27 -15.89 6.11 -3.03
C VAL A 27 -14.83 6.88 -3.82
N LEU A 28 -14.44 6.40 -4.99
CA LEU A 28 -13.41 6.99 -5.84
C LEU A 28 -13.65 8.48 -6.14
N PRO A 29 -14.89 8.95 -6.46
CA PRO A 29 -15.13 10.37 -6.75
C PRO A 29 -14.76 11.31 -5.60
N PHE A 30 -14.92 10.88 -4.35
CA PHE A 30 -14.58 11.70 -3.18
C PHE A 30 -13.05 11.88 -3.05
N SER A 31 -12.28 10.82 -3.24
CA SER A 31 -10.82 10.90 -3.19
C SER A 31 -10.26 11.66 -4.39
N SER A 32 -10.73 11.34 -5.60
CA SER A 32 -10.22 11.92 -6.84
C SER A 32 -10.58 13.40 -7.03
N ALA A 33 -11.60 13.91 -6.32
CA ALA A 33 -11.92 15.34 -6.30
C ALA A 33 -10.91 16.16 -5.48
N ILE A 34 -10.24 15.53 -4.51
CA ILE A 34 -9.36 16.21 -3.56
C ILE A 34 -7.90 15.98 -3.92
N PHE A 35 -7.49 14.71 -4.16
CA PHE A 35 -6.09 14.32 -4.30
C PHE A 35 -5.65 14.27 -5.76
N ALA A 36 -4.42 14.73 -6.04
CA ALA A 36 -3.79 14.59 -7.35
C ALA A 36 -3.34 13.15 -7.59
N ARG A 37 -2.77 12.51 -6.54
CA ARG A 37 -2.28 11.14 -6.56
C ARG A 37 -2.64 10.44 -5.26
N ALA A 38 -2.74 9.11 -5.32
CA ALA A 38 -2.79 8.34 -4.09
C ALA A 38 -2.06 7.00 -4.21
N ILE A 39 -1.41 6.57 -3.13
CA ILE A 39 -0.90 5.20 -3.00
C ILE A 39 -2.07 4.30 -2.64
N VAL A 40 -2.43 3.41 -3.58
CA VAL A 40 -3.59 2.53 -3.44
C VAL A 40 -3.17 1.23 -2.78
N MET A 41 -3.79 0.92 -1.64
CA MET A 41 -3.49 -0.28 -0.86
C MET A 41 -3.96 -1.56 -1.55
N PRO A 42 -3.13 -2.63 -1.50
CA PRO A 42 -3.35 -3.85 -2.27
C PRO A 42 -4.19 -4.91 -1.55
N ASN A 43 -4.70 -4.65 -0.32
CA ASN A 43 -5.41 -5.62 0.51
C ASN A 43 -6.88 -5.80 0.10
N LEU A 44 -7.10 -6.17 -1.14
CA LEU A 44 -8.38 -6.64 -1.65
C LEU A 44 -8.68 -8.08 -1.17
N ASN A 45 -9.75 -8.66 -1.65
CA ASN A 45 -10.06 -10.08 -1.45
C ASN A 45 -10.43 -10.71 -2.80
N PRO A 46 -9.49 -11.49 -3.43
CA PRO A 46 -8.12 -11.77 -3.00
C PRO A 46 -7.19 -10.56 -3.08
N PRO A 47 -6.04 -10.55 -2.36
CA PRO A 47 -5.09 -9.42 -2.39
C PRO A 47 -4.36 -9.32 -3.73
N ILE A 48 -3.89 -8.12 -4.04
CA ILE A 48 -3.09 -7.84 -5.24
C ILE A 48 -1.63 -8.24 -4.98
N THR A 49 -1.24 -9.41 -5.43
CA THR A 49 0.09 -10.01 -5.20
C THR A 49 0.94 -10.11 -6.47
N GLN A 50 0.33 -9.87 -7.64
CA GLN A 50 0.97 -10.00 -8.95
C GLN A 50 0.90 -8.69 -9.73
N ILE A 51 1.90 -8.44 -10.56
CA ILE A 51 2.00 -7.22 -11.39
C ILE A 51 0.79 -7.07 -12.32
N ASN A 52 0.39 -8.15 -13.00
CA ASN A 52 -0.77 -8.13 -13.88
C ASN A 52 -2.08 -7.79 -13.15
N GLN A 53 -2.23 -8.22 -11.91
CA GLN A 53 -3.38 -7.87 -11.06
C GLN A 53 -3.36 -6.37 -10.73
N ALA A 54 -2.19 -5.81 -10.38
CA ALA A 54 -2.04 -4.39 -10.09
C ALA A 54 -2.34 -3.53 -11.32
N VAL A 55 -1.82 -3.92 -12.49
CA VAL A 55 -2.12 -3.24 -13.76
C VAL A 55 -3.61 -3.32 -14.10
N ALA A 56 -4.24 -4.47 -13.94
CA ALA A 56 -5.68 -4.62 -14.15
C ALA A 56 -6.51 -3.78 -13.16
N TYR A 57 -6.08 -3.71 -11.89
CA TYR A 57 -6.74 -2.87 -10.88
C TYR A 57 -6.59 -1.38 -11.20
N LYS A 58 -5.39 -0.93 -11.62
CA LYS A 58 -5.18 0.44 -12.10
C LYS A 58 -6.14 0.81 -13.22
N ARG A 59 -6.32 -0.09 -14.21
CA ARG A 59 -7.26 0.14 -15.31
C ARG A 59 -8.69 0.27 -14.83
N ARG A 60 -9.14 -0.55 -13.88
CA ARG A 60 -10.50 -0.43 -13.30
C ARG A 60 -10.69 0.91 -12.60
N ILE A 61 -9.70 1.35 -11.80
CA ILE A 61 -9.74 2.67 -11.15
C ILE A 61 -9.84 3.77 -12.20
N GLN A 62 -8.98 3.75 -13.21
CA GLN A 62 -8.97 4.76 -14.27
C GLN A 62 -10.28 4.80 -15.07
N SER A 63 -10.89 3.64 -15.35
CA SER A 63 -12.17 3.56 -16.05
C SER A 63 -13.37 4.02 -15.21
N ALA A 64 -13.24 4.06 -13.89
CA ALA A 64 -14.27 4.51 -12.96
C ALA A 64 -14.11 5.98 -12.54
N LEU A 65 -13.05 6.68 -13.03
CA LEU A 65 -12.85 8.09 -12.73
C LEU A 65 -13.92 8.93 -13.41
N PRO A 66 -14.49 9.94 -12.71
CA PRO A 66 -15.30 10.96 -13.37
C PRO A 66 -14.49 11.74 -14.42
N ASP A 67 -15.10 12.07 -15.55
CA ASP A 67 -14.44 12.72 -16.70
C ASP A 67 -13.68 14.02 -16.35
N MET A 68 -14.12 14.73 -15.33
CA MET A 68 -13.55 16.01 -14.90
C MET A 68 -12.43 15.86 -13.85
N HIS A 69 -12.13 14.65 -13.39
CA HIS A 69 -11.13 14.42 -12.34
C HIS A 69 -9.79 14.01 -12.93
N SER A 70 -8.74 14.71 -12.50
CA SER A 70 -7.36 14.35 -12.79
C SER A 70 -6.77 13.67 -11.55
N PHE A 71 -6.75 12.35 -11.55
CA PHE A 71 -6.26 11.55 -10.43
C PHE A 71 -5.35 10.42 -10.93
N GLN A 72 -4.19 10.29 -10.30
CA GLN A 72 -3.21 9.26 -10.64
C GLN A 72 -3.11 8.21 -9.51
N PRO A 73 -3.63 6.98 -9.70
CA PRO A 73 -3.40 5.89 -8.76
C PRO A 73 -1.97 5.37 -8.86
N LEU A 74 -1.28 5.36 -7.74
CA LEU A 74 0.04 4.78 -7.55
C LEU A 74 -0.14 3.37 -6.99
N MET A 75 0.21 2.35 -7.80
CA MET A 75 -0.12 0.97 -7.48
C MET A 75 0.94 0.32 -6.59
N THR A 76 0.48 -0.60 -5.76
CA THR A 76 1.31 -1.35 -4.82
C THR A 76 1.05 -2.85 -4.96
N LEU A 77 2.01 -3.67 -4.51
CA LEU A 77 1.83 -5.10 -4.33
C LEU A 77 1.74 -5.47 -2.85
N TYR A 78 0.95 -6.47 -2.55
CA TYR A 78 0.83 -7.08 -1.23
C TYR A 78 2.04 -7.99 -1.00
N LEU A 79 2.89 -7.67 -0.02
CA LEU A 79 4.09 -8.45 0.31
C LEU A 79 3.69 -9.75 1.03
N ARG A 80 4.32 -10.88 0.63
CA ARG A 80 4.05 -12.21 1.15
C ARG A 80 5.34 -12.97 1.42
N ASP A 81 5.27 -13.96 2.32
CA ASP A 81 6.41 -14.85 2.67
C ASP A 81 6.98 -15.64 1.49
N ASP A 82 6.17 -15.90 0.45
CA ASP A 82 6.53 -16.73 -0.71
C ASP A 82 6.93 -15.94 -1.96
N MET A 83 7.16 -14.65 -1.82
CA MET A 83 7.64 -13.82 -2.94
C MET A 83 9.12 -13.99 -3.17
N ASP A 84 9.50 -14.04 -4.45
CA ASP A 84 10.90 -14.02 -4.89
C ASP A 84 11.33 -12.57 -5.16
N GLN A 85 12.60 -12.26 -4.88
CA GLN A 85 13.19 -10.94 -5.16
C GLN A 85 13.14 -10.54 -6.64
N VAL A 86 13.07 -11.49 -7.56
CA VAL A 86 12.93 -11.23 -9.02
C VAL A 86 11.68 -10.40 -9.34
N ILE A 87 10.62 -10.47 -8.51
CA ILE A 87 9.43 -9.67 -8.72
C ILE A 87 9.68 -8.17 -8.54
N VAL A 88 10.68 -7.78 -7.76
CA VAL A 88 10.95 -6.37 -7.41
C VAL A 88 11.33 -5.56 -8.65
N GLN A 89 12.28 -6.06 -9.45
CA GLN A 89 12.69 -5.39 -10.67
C GLN A 89 11.54 -5.31 -11.69
N ALA A 90 10.83 -6.42 -11.89
CA ALA A 90 9.69 -6.45 -12.80
C ALA A 90 8.55 -5.51 -12.33
N ALA A 91 8.35 -5.36 -11.02
CA ALA A 91 7.39 -4.42 -10.45
C ALA A 91 7.79 -2.96 -10.73
N LYS A 92 9.07 -2.61 -10.58
CA LYS A 92 9.60 -1.29 -10.93
C LYS A 92 9.35 -0.96 -12.41
N GLU A 93 9.69 -1.87 -13.31
CA GLU A 93 9.48 -1.73 -14.75
C GLU A 93 7.99 -1.53 -15.11
N ALA A 94 7.10 -2.17 -14.34
CA ALA A 94 5.65 -2.02 -14.49
C ALA A 94 5.08 -0.75 -13.82
N GLY A 95 5.91 0.07 -13.17
CA GLY A 95 5.49 1.30 -12.50
C GLY A 95 4.77 1.08 -11.17
N ILE A 96 5.03 -0.05 -10.49
CA ILE A 96 4.63 -0.28 -9.11
C ILE A 96 5.56 0.55 -8.21
N VAL A 97 4.99 1.34 -7.31
CA VAL A 97 5.77 2.29 -6.49
C VAL A 97 6.20 1.71 -5.14
N ALA A 98 5.49 0.72 -4.64
CA ALA A 98 5.73 0.19 -3.30
C ALA A 98 5.23 -1.25 -3.13
N PHE A 99 5.79 -1.93 -2.12
CA PHE A 99 5.22 -3.16 -1.57
C PHE A 99 4.68 -2.87 -0.18
N LYS A 100 3.48 -3.38 0.12
CA LYS A 100 2.83 -3.20 1.42
C LYS A 100 2.92 -4.48 2.24
N LEU A 101 3.60 -4.38 3.37
CA LEU A 101 3.69 -5.41 4.39
C LEU A 101 2.51 -5.29 5.35
N TYR A 102 1.76 -6.38 5.49
CA TYR A 102 0.80 -6.61 6.56
C TYR A 102 1.29 -7.80 7.39
N PRO A 103 1.52 -7.67 8.69
CA PRO A 103 1.69 -8.84 9.53
C PRO A 103 0.40 -9.67 9.51
N GLN A 104 0.55 -11.00 9.52
CA GLN A 104 -0.60 -11.89 9.36
C GLN A 104 -1.64 -11.69 10.49
N GLY A 105 -2.88 -11.44 10.12
CA GLY A 105 -4.02 -11.37 11.04
C GLY A 105 -4.21 -10.05 11.80
N VAL A 106 -3.37 -9.02 11.58
CA VAL A 106 -3.46 -7.76 12.35
C VAL A 106 -4.59 -6.84 11.91
N THR A 107 -5.06 -6.94 10.68
CA THR A 107 -6.08 -6.01 10.14
C THR A 107 -6.95 -6.68 9.07
N THR A 108 -7.88 -5.91 8.49
CA THR A 108 -8.78 -6.38 7.43
C THR A 108 -8.00 -6.92 6.23
N ASN A 109 -8.39 -8.12 5.74
CA ASN A 109 -7.77 -8.82 4.61
C ASN A 109 -6.25 -9.07 4.79
N SER A 110 -5.78 -9.29 6.04
CA SER A 110 -4.39 -9.59 6.35
C SER A 110 -4.10 -11.07 6.63
N SER A 111 -5.04 -11.97 6.35
CA SER A 111 -4.85 -13.42 6.53
C SER A 111 -3.72 -14.00 5.68
N PHE A 112 -3.42 -13.38 4.54
CA PHE A 112 -2.30 -13.72 3.64
C PHE A 112 -1.01 -12.96 3.99
N GLY A 113 -1.00 -12.20 5.07
CA GLY A 113 0.11 -11.35 5.49
C GLY A 113 1.36 -12.12 5.88
N VAL A 114 2.42 -11.38 6.12
CA VAL A 114 3.76 -11.88 6.44
C VAL A 114 3.78 -12.42 7.87
N ARG A 115 4.31 -13.64 8.05
CA ARG A 115 4.45 -14.29 9.36
C ARG A 115 5.78 -13.96 10.02
N ASN A 116 6.84 -13.88 9.22
CA ASN A 116 8.18 -13.53 9.70
C ASN A 116 8.80 -12.47 8.78
N PRO A 117 8.65 -11.18 9.10
CA PRO A 117 9.20 -10.10 8.27
C PRO A 117 10.72 -10.17 8.07
N LEU A 118 11.47 -10.68 9.05
CA LEU A 118 12.93 -10.82 8.94
C LEU A 118 13.37 -11.89 7.93
N ALA A 119 12.48 -12.82 7.56
CA ALA A 119 12.76 -13.76 6.47
C ALA A 119 12.75 -13.11 5.08
N LEU A 120 12.29 -11.86 4.98
CA LEU A 120 12.18 -11.12 3.72
C LEU A 120 13.35 -10.15 3.49
N ILE A 121 14.43 -10.22 4.27
CA ILE A 121 15.55 -9.26 4.18
C ILE A 121 16.09 -9.17 2.75
N SER A 122 16.29 -10.28 2.03
CA SER A 122 16.79 -10.27 0.65
C SER A 122 15.84 -9.53 -0.32
N ILE A 123 14.53 -9.62 -0.13
CA ILE A 123 13.57 -8.83 -0.90
C ILE A 123 13.67 -7.35 -0.53
N LEU A 124 13.79 -7.04 0.76
CA LEU A 124 13.88 -5.67 1.25
C LEU A 124 15.16 -4.98 0.77
N GLU A 125 16.30 -5.70 0.74
CA GLU A 125 17.55 -5.23 0.15
C GLU A 125 17.37 -4.90 -1.34
N THR A 126 16.79 -5.82 -2.11
CA THR A 126 16.52 -5.58 -3.54
C THR A 126 15.54 -4.41 -3.73
N MET A 127 14.53 -4.26 -2.86
CA MET A 127 13.65 -3.09 -2.90
C MET A 127 14.41 -1.78 -2.67
N ALA A 128 15.35 -1.77 -1.73
CA ALA A 128 16.19 -0.60 -1.45
C ALA A 128 17.09 -0.25 -2.64
N GLU A 129 17.74 -1.25 -3.26
CA GLU A 129 18.58 -1.09 -4.45
C GLU A 129 17.78 -0.54 -5.65
N GLU A 130 16.56 -1.05 -5.85
CA GLU A 130 15.68 -0.65 -6.94
C GLU A 130 14.87 0.63 -6.65
N GLY A 131 14.90 1.15 -5.43
CA GLY A 131 14.15 2.34 -5.01
C GLY A 131 12.63 2.10 -4.91
N ILE A 132 12.21 0.86 -4.63
CA ILE A 132 10.81 0.50 -4.34
C ILE A 132 10.54 0.73 -2.86
N ILE A 133 9.47 1.43 -2.54
CA ILE A 133 9.12 1.81 -1.17
C ILE A 133 8.55 0.62 -0.40
N LEU A 134 8.99 0.41 0.84
CA LEU A 134 8.32 -0.46 1.79
C LEU A 134 7.28 0.35 2.57
N LEU A 135 6.01 -0.06 2.47
CA LEU A 135 4.93 0.42 3.30
C LEU A 135 4.59 -0.64 4.35
N VAL A 136 4.43 -0.26 5.60
CA VAL A 136 4.16 -1.21 6.67
C VAL A 136 2.79 -0.95 7.34
N HIS A 137 2.15 -2.02 7.81
CA HIS A 137 1.18 -1.98 8.88
C HIS A 137 1.95 -2.30 10.16
N GLY A 138 2.26 -1.27 10.94
CA GLY A 138 3.29 -1.28 11.98
C GLY A 138 2.82 -1.86 13.30
N GLU A 139 2.24 -3.06 13.31
CA GLU A 139 1.79 -3.75 14.51
C GLU A 139 2.24 -5.20 14.53
N VAL A 140 2.46 -5.76 15.72
CA VAL A 140 2.62 -7.20 15.90
C VAL A 140 1.27 -7.88 16.16
N ALA A 141 1.14 -9.15 15.72
CA ALA A 141 -0.07 -9.96 15.89
C ALA A 141 -0.05 -10.87 17.13
N GLN A 142 0.97 -10.76 17.97
CA GLN A 142 1.20 -11.66 19.12
C GLN A 142 0.12 -11.47 20.19
N PRO A 143 -0.64 -12.52 20.58
CA PRO A 143 -1.77 -12.39 21.49
C PRO A 143 -1.41 -11.92 22.92
N HIS A 144 -0.15 -12.08 23.31
CA HIS A 144 0.35 -11.68 24.63
C HIS A 144 0.83 -10.23 24.69
N VAL A 145 0.90 -9.53 23.54
CA VAL A 145 1.27 -8.12 23.49
C VAL A 145 0.00 -7.27 23.61
N ASP A 146 0.00 -6.36 24.57
CA ASP A 146 -1.09 -5.40 24.74
C ASP A 146 -1.27 -4.57 23.46
N ILE A 147 -2.53 -4.23 23.16
CA ILE A 147 -2.86 -3.50 21.92
C ILE A 147 -2.14 -2.16 21.84
N PHE A 148 -1.89 -1.50 22.97
CA PHE A 148 -1.18 -0.21 23.01
C PHE A 148 0.33 -0.33 22.83
N ASP A 149 0.90 -1.54 22.99
CA ASP A 149 2.34 -1.79 22.86
C ASP A 149 2.71 -2.39 21.49
N ARG A 150 1.74 -2.82 20.67
CA ARG A 150 1.98 -3.54 19.42
C ARG A 150 2.84 -2.79 18.41
N GLU A 151 2.68 -1.48 18.32
CA GLU A 151 3.48 -0.64 17.44
C GLU A 151 4.93 -0.52 17.96
N ALA A 152 5.13 -0.28 19.24
CA ALA A 152 6.46 -0.20 19.86
C ALA A 152 7.23 -1.52 19.68
N VAL A 153 6.58 -2.65 19.92
CA VAL A 153 7.15 -3.99 19.72
C VAL A 153 7.49 -4.24 18.25
N PHE A 154 6.65 -3.79 17.31
CA PHE A 154 6.95 -3.90 15.87
C PHE A 154 8.19 -3.08 15.48
N ILE A 155 8.32 -1.88 16.01
CA ILE A 155 9.50 -1.03 15.79
C ILE A 155 10.75 -1.73 16.29
N GLU A 156 10.74 -2.23 17.53
CA GLU A 156 11.90 -2.88 18.16
C GLU A 156 12.28 -4.20 17.47
N GLN A 157 11.30 -5.04 17.15
CA GLN A 157 11.54 -6.39 16.63
C GLN A 157 11.78 -6.44 15.13
N PHE A 158 11.31 -5.45 14.39
CA PHE A 158 11.41 -5.45 12.93
C PHE A 158 12.08 -4.20 12.37
N LEU A 159 11.58 -3.00 12.61
CA LEU A 159 12.10 -1.81 11.92
C LEU A 159 13.54 -1.46 12.32
N LEU A 160 13.89 -1.58 13.60
CA LEU A 160 15.27 -1.32 14.03
C LEU A 160 16.26 -2.34 13.44
N PRO A 161 15.98 -3.66 13.46
CA PRO A 161 16.87 -4.66 12.85
C PRO A 161 17.12 -4.51 11.34
N ILE A 162 16.15 -4.02 10.58
CA ILE A 162 16.31 -3.85 9.12
C ILE A 162 16.97 -2.54 8.71
N ARG A 163 17.17 -1.61 9.66
CA ARG A 163 17.79 -0.31 9.38
C ARG A 163 19.32 -0.39 9.33
N GLU A 164 19.91 -1.40 9.96
CA GLU A 164 21.35 -1.65 10.02
C GLU A 164 21.85 -2.39 8.79
#